data_3f1b3f30204c487261593bea52957424
#
_entry.id   3f1b3f30204c487261593bea52957424
#
_cell.length_a   1.000
_cell.length_b   1.000
_cell.length_c   1.000
_cell.angle_alpha   90.00
_cell.angle_beta   90.00
_cell.angle_gamma   90.00
#
_symmetry.space_group_name_H-M   'P 1'
#
loop_
_entity.id
_entity.type
_entity.pdbx_description
1 polymer ?
#
loop_
_entity_poly.entity_id
_entity_poly.type
_entity_poly.pdbx_seq_one_letter_code
_entity_poly.pdbx_strand_id
1 'polypeptide(L)'
;MNEYNRARIRLLTNQEAIDFVSAINSDGTATRYALENFDRTYRVNARSLLGVLYFTTEHNEDTYLVNDDGGSIPTSIDKFRV
;
A
#
# COMPACT_ATOMS: atom_id res chain seq x y z
N MET A 1 12.95 13.13 -0.63
CA MET A 1 13.86 11.99 -0.79
C MET A 1 13.09 10.75 -1.15
N ASN A 2 13.52 10.03 -2.15
CA ASN A 2 12.89 8.77 -2.52
C ASN A 2 13.41 7.65 -1.66
N GLU A 3 12.48 6.95 -1.01
CA GLU A 3 12.79 5.74 -0.28
C GLU A 3 12.40 4.56 -1.17
N TYR A 4 13.33 3.67 -1.50
CA TYR A 4 12.99 2.56 -2.37
C TYR A 4 12.03 1.57 -1.71
N ASN A 5 11.92 1.59 -0.38
CA ASN A 5 11.00 0.72 0.37
C ASN A 5 9.70 1.43 0.77
N ARG A 6 9.47 2.66 0.29
CA ARG A 6 8.26 3.44 0.61
C ARG A 6 7.86 4.24 -0.60
N ALA A 7 6.59 4.18 -0.99
CA ALA A 7 6.10 4.87 -2.17
C ALA A 7 4.71 5.44 -1.92
N ARG A 8 4.50 6.68 -2.37
CA ARG A 8 3.16 7.25 -2.33
C ARG A 8 2.30 6.59 -3.40
N ILE A 9 1.08 6.23 -3.02
CA ILE A 9 0.11 5.62 -3.92
C ILE A 9 -1.23 6.33 -3.77
N ARG A 10 -2.12 6.08 -4.72
CA ARG A 10 -3.48 6.62 -4.70
C ARG A 10 -4.48 5.52 -5.01
N LEU A 11 -5.46 5.36 -4.13
CA LEU A 11 -6.54 4.40 -4.29
C LEU A 11 -7.84 5.19 -4.10
N LEU A 12 -8.54 5.47 -5.20
CA LEU A 12 -9.69 6.37 -5.19
C LEU A 12 -11.03 5.65 -5.12
N THR A 13 -11.06 4.35 -5.46
CA THR A 13 -12.30 3.57 -5.49
C THR A 13 -12.09 2.26 -4.75
N ASN A 14 -13.21 1.64 -4.37
CA ASN A 14 -13.15 0.31 -3.76
C ASN A 14 -12.56 -0.71 -4.72
N GLN A 15 -12.84 -0.58 -6.02
CA GLN A 15 -12.29 -1.51 -7.01
C GLN A 15 -10.77 -1.37 -7.08
N GLU A 16 -10.24 -0.15 -7.02
CA GLU A 16 -8.80 0.05 -6.99
C GLU A 16 -8.16 -0.57 -5.74
N ALA A 17 -8.82 -0.46 -4.59
CA ALA A 17 -8.35 -1.10 -3.36
C ALA A 17 -8.31 -2.63 -3.51
N ILE A 18 -9.33 -3.21 -4.11
CA ILE A 18 -9.39 -4.65 -4.38
C ILE A 18 -8.25 -5.06 -5.32
N ASP A 19 -8.08 -4.31 -6.40
CA ASP A 19 -7.02 -4.59 -7.38
C ASP A 19 -5.63 -4.46 -6.76
N PHE A 20 -5.46 -3.47 -5.89
CA PHE A 20 -4.20 -3.25 -5.19
C PHE A 20 -3.85 -4.44 -4.29
N VAL A 21 -4.81 -4.87 -3.47
CA VAL A 21 -4.58 -6.01 -2.56
C VAL A 21 -4.29 -7.28 -3.36
N SER A 22 -5.01 -7.49 -4.47
CA SER A 22 -4.75 -8.61 -5.36
C SER A 22 -3.33 -8.57 -5.91
N ALA A 23 -2.87 -7.39 -6.35
CA ALA A 23 -1.52 -7.22 -6.87
C ALA A 23 -0.45 -7.49 -5.80
N ILE A 24 -0.66 -6.97 -4.59
CA ILE A 24 0.26 -7.19 -3.47
C ILE A 24 0.35 -8.68 -3.13
N ASN A 25 -0.78 -9.38 -3.14
CA ASN A 25 -0.82 -10.79 -2.75
C ASN A 25 -0.38 -11.74 -3.87
N SER A 26 -0.22 -11.25 -5.09
CA SER A 26 0.14 -12.09 -6.24
C SER A 26 1.61 -12.46 -6.31
N ASP A 27 2.46 -11.80 -5.51
CA ASP A 27 3.91 -12.03 -5.59
C ASP A 27 4.37 -13.35 -4.95
N GLY A 28 3.50 -14.01 -4.19
CA GLY A 28 3.79 -15.29 -3.56
C GLY A 28 4.84 -15.24 -2.45
N THR A 29 5.22 -14.05 -2.00
CA THR A 29 6.22 -13.89 -0.95
C THR A 29 5.56 -13.73 0.42
N ALA A 30 6.37 -13.85 1.47
CA ALA A 30 5.94 -13.56 2.83
C ALA A 30 6.31 -12.13 3.27
N THR A 31 6.69 -11.29 2.34
CA THR A 31 7.08 -9.91 2.61
C THR A 31 5.95 -9.16 3.32
N ARG A 32 6.29 -8.43 4.34
CA ARG A 32 5.33 -7.62 5.10
C ARG A 32 5.21 -6.25 4.45
N TYR A 33 4.01 -5.96 3.96
CA TYR A 33 3.67 -4.65 3.40
C TYR A 33 2.64 -3.97 4.29
N ALA A 34 2.77 -2.65 4.45
CA ALA A 34 1.82 -1.85 5.20
C ALA A 34 1.41 -0.63 4.39
N LEU A 35 0.20 -0.13 4.66
CA LEU A 35 -0.18 1.21 4.26
C LEU A 35 -0.07 2.11 5.47
N GLU A 36 0.45 3.31 5.28
CA GLU A 36 0.57 4.29 6.34
C GLU A 36 0.33 5.70 5.81
N ASN A 37 -0.03 6.62 6.70
CA ASN A 37 -0.12 8.03 6.35
C ASN A 37 1.27 8.67 6.38
N PHE A 38 1.36 9.94 5.97
CA PHE A 38 2.66 10.60 5.79
C PHE A 38 3.50 10.57 7.08
N ASP A 39 2.90 10.89 8.22
CA ASP A 39 3.63 10.99 9.49
C ASP A 39 3.73 9.66 10.24
N ARG A 40 3.23 8.59 9.64
CA ARG A 40 3.34 7.20 10.16
C ARG A 40 2.59 6.97 11.47
N THR A 41 1.59 7.80 11.76
CA THR A 41 0.78 7.63 12.97
C THR A 41 -0.34 6.62 12.82
N TYR A 42 -0.68 6.25 11.58
CA TYR A 42 -1.73 5.30 11.28
C TYR A 42 -1.25 4.32 10.22
N ARG A 43 -1.37 3.02 10.49
CA ARG A 43 -0.97 2.01 9.51
C ARG A 43 -1.82 0.75 9.60
N VAL A 44 -1.94 0.07 8.48
CA VAL A 44 -2.66 -1.18 8.36
C VAL A 44 -1.85 -2.16 7.52
N ASN A 45 -2.22 -3.44 7.61
CA ASN A 45 -1.63 -4.49 6.78
C ASN A 45 -2.10 -4.33 5.33
N ALA A 46 -1.18 -4.08 4.40
CA ALA A 46 -1.51 -3.88 2.99
C ALA A 46 -2.01 -5.15 2.31
N ARG A 47 -1.82 -6.32 2.91
CA ARG A 47 -2.34 -7.58 2.37
C ARG A 47 -3.77 -7.86 2.81
N SER A 48 -4.31 -7.08 3.73
CA SER A 48 -5.68 -7.24 4.23
C SER A 48 -6.62 -6.32 3.47
N LEU A 49 -7.54 -6.90 2.70
CA LEU A 49 -8.52 -6.09 1.95
C LEU A 49 -9.33 -5.21 2.88
N LEU A 50 -9.78 -5.77 4.01
CA LEU A 50 -10.58 -5.00 4.97
C LEU A 50 -9.79 -3.83 5.55
N GLY A 51 -8.52 -4.07 5.90
CA GLY A 51 -7.64 -3.01 6.39
C GLY A 51 -7.39 -1.92 5.36
N VAL A 52 -7.17 -2.31 4.10
CA VAL A 52 -6.95 -1.36 3.01
C VAL A 52 -8.20 -0.52 2.75
N LEU A 53 -9.37 -1.16 2.69
CA LEU A 53 -10.64 -0.44 2.49
C LEU A 53 -10.88 0.57 3.61
N TYR A 54 -10.66 0.16 4.86
CA TYR A 54 -10.81 1.06 6.00
C TYR A 54 -9.83 2.22 5.91
N PHE A 55 -8.57 1.93 5.60
CA PHE A 55 -7.53 2.97 5.52
C PHE A 55 -7.87 4.00 4.45
N THR A 56 -8.27 3.57 3.26
CA THR A 56 -8.54 4.48 2.14
C THR A 56 -9.77 5.35 2.37
N THR A 57 -10.70 4.92 3.21
CA THR A 57 -11.83 5.75 3.61
C THR A 57 -11.37 6.99 4.37
N GLU A 58 -10.33 6.84 5.19
CA GLU A 58 -9.84 7.91 6.06
C GLU A 58 -8.67 8.70 5.43
N HIS A 59 -7.84 8.05 4.59
CA HIS A 59 -6.55 8.61 4.17
C HIS A 59 -6.29 8.46 2.67
N ASN A 60 -7.33 8.56 1.82
CA ASN A 60 -7.19 8.26 0.40
C ASN A 60 -6.21 9.18 -0.35
N GLU A 61 -5.90 10.36 0.18
CA GLU A 61 -4.94 11.29 -0.43
C GLU A 61 -3.61 11.33 0.32
N ASP A 62 -3.47 10.54 1.37
CA ASP A 62 -2.28 10.52 2.22
C ASP A 62 -1.90 9.05 2.48
N THR A 63 -1.61 8.32 1.41
CA THR A 63 -1.39 6.88 1.46
C THR A 63 -0.01 6.54 0.95
N TYR A 64 0.76 5.83 1.77
CA TYR A 64 2.09 5.34 1.43
C TYR A 64 2.14 3.83 1.62
N LEU A 65 2.66 3.14 0.61
CA LEU A 65 2.96 1.70 0.72
C LEU A 65 4.37 1.54 1.24
N VAL A 66 4.53 0.68 2.22
CA VAL A 66 5.83 0.44 2.85
C VAL A 66 6.14 -1.05 2.81
N ASN A 67 7.37 -1.39 2.42
CA ASN A 67 7.91 -2.73 2.59
C ASN A 67 8.59 -2.79 3.96
N ASP A 68 7.92 -3.41 4.93
CA ASP A 68 8.40 -3.46 6.31
C ASP A 68 9.65 -4.32 6.49
N ASP A 69 9.96 -5.15 5.52
CA ASP A 69 11.18 -5.98 5.55
C ASP A 69 12.38 -5.26 4.95
N GLY A 70 12.21 -4.01 4.53
CA GLY A 70 13.28 -3.18 4.02
C GLY A 70 13.61 -3.38 2.55
N GLY A 71 12.90 -4.27 1.86
CA GLY A 71 13.08 -4.48 0.43
C GLY A 71 12.37 -3.43 -0.40
N SER A 72 12.49 -3.56 -1.72
CA SER A 72 11.91 -2.58 -2.65
C SER A 72 10.39 -2.69 -2.73
N ILE A 73 9.78 -1.62 -3.24
CA ILE A 73 8.36 -1.63 -3.59
C ILE A 73 8.18 -2.49 -4.84
N PRO A 74 7.19 -3.39 -4.88
CA PRO A 74 6.99 -4.27 -6.02
C PRO A 74 6.49 -3.50 -7.24
N THR A 75 6.91 -3.92 -8.42
CA THR A 75 6.46 -3.28 -9.68
C THR A 75 5.01 -3.59 -9.99
N SER A 76 4.44 -4.62 -9.37
CA SER A 76 3.04 -5.01 -9.60
C SER A 76 2.04 -3.91 -9.22
N ILE A 77 2.46 -2.94 -8.40
CA ILE A 77 1.57 -1.85 -7.99
C ILE A 77 1.90 -0.51 -8.66
N ASP A 78 2.73 -0.53 -9.71
CA ASP A 78 3.19 0.72 -10.33
C ASP A 78 2.04 1.61 -10.82
N LYS A 79 0.94 1.01 -11.28
CA LYS A 79 -0.21 1.81 -11.75
C LYS A 79 -0.89 2.63 -10.66
N PHE A 80 -0.62 2.32 -9.40
CA PHE A 80 -1.19 3.07 -8.27
C PHE A 80 -0.24 4.15 -7.75
N ARG A 81 1.00 4.19 -8.21
CA ARG A 81 1.99 5.17 -7.72
C ARG A 81 1.66 6.56 -8.23
N VAL A 82 1.93 7.55 -7.40
CA VAL A 82 1.77 8.97 -7.76
C VAL A 82 3.10 9.69 -7.73
#